data_2420a29e89aa0fc15acd53d4ebc57845
#
_entry.id   2420a29e89aa0fc15acd53d4ebc57845
#
_cell.length_a   1.000
_cell.length_b   1.000
_cell.length_c   1.000
_cell.angle_alpha   90.00
_cell.angle_beta   90.00
_cell.angle_gamma   90.00
#
_symmetry.space_group_name_H-M   'P 1'
#
loop_
_entity.id
_entity.type
_entity.pdbx_description
1 polymer ?
#
loop_
_entity_poly.entity_id
_entity_poly.type
_entity_poly.pdbx_seq_one_letter_code
_entity_poly.pdbx_strand_id
1 'polypeptide(L)'
;MKNGFYFLGLCICLCLWASCSSMEEVRDYNEKYTGEYTSRIAFPIGGLGTGMFCVEGSGAISNMNIRHKTEMLNEPTMFAGLYLKGVDNGSIVVEGQVPDWKKFGQPQSTKGYGGTWGLPRFKDCDFEVKFPFAKLRMSDDELKMDVTMKVWNPFIPTDENNSGLPVAGFEYTFKNKYAKEVEAIFSYNSKNFVDIRNGGASIRPIENGFIISQKGTETQPFHQADFAIFTDEPETKVNYCWFRGWSFDSFTMCWNEMSSGVIKE
;
A
#
# COMPACT_ATOMS: atom_id res chain seq x y z
N MET A 1 56.14 -25.10 -64.35
CA MET A 1 54.80 -25.64 -64.18
C MET A 1 54.68 -26.17 -62.77
N LYS A 2 54.06 -25.44 -61.88
CA LYS A 2 53.71 -25.88 -60.52
C LYS A 2 52.30 -25.28 -60.19
N ASN A 3 51.35 -26.16 -60.17
CA ASN A 3 49.95 -25.80 -59.77
C ASN A 3 49.86 -25.71 -58.25
N GLY A 4 49.56 -24.56 -57.74
CA GLY A 4 49.19 -24.36 -56.32
C GLY A 4 47.70 -24.46 -56.13
N PHE A 5 47.24 -25.44 -55.38
CA PHE A 5 45.84 -25.56 -54.93
C PHE A 5 45.67 -24.71 -53.67
N TYR A 6 44.82 -23.73 -53.74
CA TYR A 6 44.40 -23.02 -52.57
C TYR A 6 43.12 -23.69 -51.97
N PHE A 7 43.27 -24.25 -50.78
CA PHE A 7 42.17 -24.75 -49.98
C PHE A 7 41.52 -23.58 -49.25
N LEU A 8 40.29 -23.23 -49.64
CA LEU A 8 39.50 -22.23 -48.96
C LEU A 8 38.73 -22.91 -47.82
N GLY A 9 39.27 -22.79 -46.60
CA GLY A 9 38.59 -23.28 -45.39
C GLY A 9 37.43 -22.41 -45.04
N LEU A 10 36.21 -22.88 -45.25
CA LEU A 10 34.97 -22.23 -44.82
C LEU A 10 34.76 -22.51 -43.33
N CYS A 11 35.12 -21.55 -42.45
CA CYS A 11 34.79 -21.59 -41.02
C CYS A 11 33.32 -21.22 -40.83
N ILE A 12 32.47 -22.22 -40.70
CA ILE A 12 31.08 -22.02 -40.25
C ILE A 12 31.09 -21.83 -38.75
N CYS A 13 31.04 -20.57 -38.27
CA CYS A 13 30.73 -20.25 -36.90
C CYS A 13 29.25 -20.53 -36.63
N LEU A 14 28.93 -21.68 -36.09
CA LEU A 14 27.62 -21.95 -35.46
C LEU A 14 27.54 -21.15 -34.16
N CYS A 15 27.00 -19.95 -34.22
CA CYS A 15 26.54 -19.26 -33.05
C CYS A 15 25.27 -19.97 -32.53
N LEU A 16 25.46 -20.89 -31.60
CA LEU A 16 24.39 -21.39 -30.76
C LEU A 16 23.91 -20.22 -29.89
N TRP A 17 22.87 -19.55 -30.34
CA TRP A 17 22.08 -18.69 -29.50
C TRP A 17 21.34 -19.61 -28.51
N ALA A 18 21.94 -19.82 -27.35
CA ALA A 18 21.20 -20.32 -26.20
C ALA A 18 20.22 -19.21 -25.81
N SER A 19 19.03 -19.25 -26.41
CA SER A 19 17.88 -18.51 -25.92
C SER A 19 17.54 -19.12 -24.57
N CYS A 20 18.09 -18.54 -23.52
CA CYS A 20 17.62 -18.80 -22.16
C CYS A 20 16.24 -18.14 -22.06
N SER A 21 15.22 -18.80 -22.60
CA SER A 21 13.85 -18.50 -22.19
C SER A 21 13.76 -18.94 -20.74
N SER A 22 13.83 -17.96 -19.83
CA SER A 22 13.31 -18.15 -18.48
C SER A 22 11.89 -18.64 -18.68
N MET A 23 11.63 -19.93 -18.42
CA MET A 23 10.25 -20.40 -18.32
C MET A 23 9.65 -19.57 -17.20
N GLU A 24 8.73 -18.68 -17.53
CA GLU A 24 7.90 -18.01 -16.55
C GLU A 24 7.25 -19.11 -15.71
N GLU A 25 7.59 -19.13 -14.43
CA GLU A 25 7.03 -20.08 -13.49
C GLU A 25 5.54 -19.73 -13.32
N VAL A 26 4.68 -20.44 -14.03
CA VAL A 26 3.24 -20.22 -14.00
C VAL A 26 2.75 -20.56 -12.60
N ARG A 27 2.11 -19.58 -11.93
CA ARG A 27 1.57 -19.76 -10.61
C ARG A 27 0.47 -20.83 -10.62
N ASP A 28 0.56 -21.80 -9.71
CA ASP A 28 -0.48 -22.81 -9.52
C ASP A 28 -1.76 -22.21 -8.89
N TYR A 29 -2.88 -22.92 -9.11
CA TYR A 29 -4.16 -22.53 -8.53
C TYR A 29 -4.10 -22.56 -7.00
N ASN A 30 -4.61 -21.52 -6.35
CA ASN A 30 -4.61 -21.30 -4.89
C ASN A 30 -3.23 -21.08 -4.24
N GLU A 31 -2.16 -20.96 -4.99
CA GLU A 31 -0.88 -20.52 -4.43
C GLU A 31 -0.84 -19.02 -4.17
N LYS A 32 0.16 -18.60 -3.41
CA LYS A 32 0.43 -17.17 -3.17
C LYS A 32 0.77 -16.45 -4.47
N TYR A 33 0.44 -15.18 -4.54
CA TYR A 33 0.80 -14.29 -5.64
C TYR A 33 2.16 -13.68 -5.34
N THR A 34 3.08 -13.76 -6.29
CA THR A 34 4.45 -13.23 -6.20
C THR A 34 4.80 -12.47 -7.47
N GLY A 35 5.81 -11.60 -7.41
CA GLY A 35 6.33 -10.88 -8.56
C GLY A 35 5.23 -10.13 -9.33
N GLU A 36 5.17 -10.33 -10.64
CA GLU A 36 4.18 -9.65 -11.50
C GLU A 36 2.73 -9.99 -11.19
N TYR A 37 2.46 -11.17 -10.64
CA TYR A 37 1.11 -11.59 -10.25
C TYR A 37 0.51 -10.73 -9.14
N THR A 38 1.31 -9.98 -8.38
CA THR A 38 0.81 -9.01 -7.38
C THR A 38 0.27 -7.73 -8.02
N SER A 39 0.64 -7.43 -9.26
CA SER A 39 0.45 -6.12 -9.88
C SER A 39 -1.01 -5.71 -10.13
N ARG A 40 -1.94 -6.65 -10.17
CA ARG A 40 -3.36 -6.45 -10.50
C ARG A 40 -4.32 -6.95 -9.43
N ILE A 41 -3.84 -7.22 -8.23
CA ILE A 41 -4.70 -7.65 -7.13
C ILE A 41 -5.48 -6.46 -6.59
N ALA A 42 -6.76 -6.67 -6.34
CA ALA A 42 -7.65 -5.75 -5.63
C ALA A 42 -8.56 -6.59 -4.73
N PHE A 43 -8.11 -6.86 -3.51
CA PHE A 43 -8.85 -7.68 -2.53
C PHE A 43 -9.85 -6.81 -1.77
N PRO A 44 -11.16 -7.06 -1.91
CA PRO A 44 -12.19 -6.21 -1.30
C PRO A 44 -12.26 -6.41 0.21
N ILE A 45 -12.30 -5.30 0.94
CA ILE A 45 -12.46 -5.24 2.39
C ILE A 45 -13.60 -4.28 2.71
N GLY A 46 -14.44 -4.65 3.66
CA GLY A 46 -15.59 -3.86 4.09
C GLY A 46 -16.78 -4.74 4.43
N GLY A 47 -17.88 -4.13 4.85
CA GLY A 47 -19.11 -4.84 5.18
C GLY A 47 -19.89 -5.27 3.94
N LEU A 48 -20.55 -6.40 4.02
CA LEU A 48 -21.38 -6.92 2.95
C LEU A 48 -22.54 -5.96 2.64
N GLY A 49 -22.51 -5.32 1.45
CA GLY A 49 -23.52 -4.36 1.03
C GLY A 49 -23.44 -2.95 1.66
N THR A 50 -22.40 -2.64 2.44
CA THR A 50 -22.30 -1.38 3.19
C THR A 50 -21.12 -0.48 2.78
N GLY A 51 -20.50 -0.76 1.67
CA GLY A 51 -19.31 -0.08 1.19
C GLY A 51 -18.06 -0.92 1.35
N MET A 52 -17.06 -0.60 0.54
CA MET A 52 -15.81 -1.34 0.51
C MET A 52 -14.64 -0.47 0.05
N PHE A 53 -13.47 -0.94 0.31
CA PHE A 53 -12.24 -0.54 -0.39
C PHE A 53 -11.43 -1.79 -0.74
N CYS A 54 -10.38 -1.64 -1.52
CA CYS A 54 -9.52 -2.75 -1.88
C CYS A 54 -8.14 -2.60 -1.27
N VAL A 55 -7.56 -3.73 -0.85
CA VAL A 55 -6.14 -3.87 -0.57
C VAL A 55 -5.49 -4.47 -1.81
N GLU A 56 -4.50 -3.78 -2.34
CA GLU A 56 -3.78 -4.21 -3.53
C GLU A 56 -2.69 -5.23 -3.20
N GLY A 57 -2.15 -5.85 -4.23
CA GLY A 57 -1.05 -6.80 -4.05
C GLY A 57 0.23 -6.20 -3.46
N SER A 58 0.39 -4.89 -3.52
CA SER A 58 1.45 -4.14 -2.82
C SER A 58 1.10 -3.79 -1.37
N GLY A 59 -0.15 -3.94 -0.95
CA GLY A 59 -0.64 -3.47 0.35
C GLY A 59 -1.22 -2.05 0.34
N ALA A 60 -1.15 -1.35 -0.77
CA ALA A 60 -1.77 -0.04 -0.92
C ALA A 60 -3.30 -0.13 -0.90
N ILE A 61 -3.95 0.97 -0.52
CA ILE A 61 -5.41 1.07 -0.47
C ILE A 61 -5.91 1.72 -1.76
N SER A 62 -6.93 1.12 -2.37
CA SER A 62 -7.57 1.64 -3.58
C SER A 62 -9.07 1.35 -3.63
N ASN A 63 -9.73 1.87 -4.66
CA ASN A 63 -11.16 1.61 -4.93
C ASN A 63 -12.06 1.89 -3.72
N MET A 64 -11.87 3.03 -3.08
CA MET A 64 -12.61 3.44 -1.88
C MET A 64 -14.05 3.84 -2.23
N ASN A 65 -14.98 2.95 -1.95
CA ASN A 65 -16.42 3.09 -2.26
C ASN A 65 -17.23 3.26 -0.97
N ILE A 66 -17.44 4.49 -0.51
CA ILE A 66 -18.03 4.77 0.82
C ILE A 66 -19.32 5.59 0.78
N ARG A 67 -19.82 6.00 -0.39
CA ARG A 67 -21.01 6.87 -0.52
C ARG A 67 -22.04 6.31 -1.48
N HIS A 68 -22.28 5.00 -1.51
CA HIS A 68 -23.15 4.35 -2.52
C HIS A 68 -22.81 4.74 -3.96
N LYS A 69 -21.58 5.16 -4.19
CA LYS A 69 -21.06 5.55 -5.48
C LYS A 69 -19.92 4.61 -5.85
N THR A 70 -20.03 3.98 -7.00
CA THR A 70 -18.94 3.17 -7.54
C THR A 70 -17.80 4.10 -7.93
N GLU A 71 -16.71 4.03 -7.20
CA GLU A 71 -15.47 4.73 -7.50
C GLU A 71 -14.39 3.71 -7.77
N MET A 72 -13.88 3.72 -9.00
CA MET A 72 -12.82 2.83 -9.42
C MET A 72 -11.52 3.61 -9.59
N LEU A 73 -10.40 2.95 -9.31
CA LEU A 73 -9.05 3.49 -9.49
C LEU A 73 -8.76 4.76 -8.66
N ASN A 74 -9.57 5.04 -7.64
CA ASN A 74 -9.24 6.08 -6.68
C ASN A 74 -8.30 5.50 -5.61
N GLU A 75 -7.30 6.26 -5.25
CA GLU A 75 -6.33 5.91 -4.22
C GLU A 75 -6.36 7.00 -3.14
N PRO A 76 -7.00 6.76 -1.99
CA PRO A 76 -6.92 7.68 -0.88
C PRO A 76 -5.47 7.74 -0.41
N THR A 77 -4.97 8.92 -0.05
CA THR A 77 -3.66 9.01 0.59
C THR A 77 -3.77 8.46 2.00
N MET A 78 -3.60 7.16 2.14
CA MET A 78 -3.65 6.41 3.37
C MET A 78 -2.58 5.32 3.31
N PHE A 79 -1.65 5.30 4.28
CA PHE A 79 -0.50 4.42 4.25
C PHE A 79 0.10 4.21 5.64
N ALA A 80 0.72 3.05 5.83
CA ALA A 80 1.55 2.77 7.00
C ALA A 80 3.02 3.14 6.72
N GLY A 81 3.70 3.65 7.74
CA GLY A 81 5.12 3.95 7.72
C GLY A 81 5.86 3.29 8.87
N LEU A 82 7.11 2.95 8.63
CA LEU A 82 8.01 2.39 9.64
C LEU A 82 9.32 3.19 9.65
N TYR A 83 9.77 3.57 10.84
CA TYR A 83 11.09 4.16 11.06
C TYR A 83 11.89 3.30 12.03
N LEU A 84 13.11 2.95 11.68
CA LEU A 84 14.05 2.20 12.49
C LEU A 84 15.15 3.13 13.02
N LYS A 85 15.16 3.37 14.31
CA LYS A 85 16.08 4.30 14.95
C LYS A 85 17.54 3.82 14.87
N GLY A 86 18.42 4.69 14.38
CA GLY A 86 19.85 4.39 14.27
C GLY A 86 20.21 3.41 13.15
N VAL A 87 19.30 3.22 12.20
CA VAL A 87 19.52 2.46 10.97
C VAL A 87 19.60 3.43 9.79
N ASP A 88 20.66 3.35 9.00
CA ASP A 88 20.80 4.15 7.80
C ASP A 88 19.68 3.79 6.80
N ASN A 89 19.02 4.81 6.24
CA ASN A 89 17.84 4.65 5.39
C ASN A 89 16.73 3.80 6.04
N GLY A 90 16.62 3.85 7.37
CA GLY A 90 15.70 3.05 8.16
C GLY A 90 14.23 3.45 8.09
N SER A 91 13.83 4.26 7.09
CA SER A 91 12.45 4.73 6.93
C SER A 91 11.84 4.19 5.66
N ILE A 92 10.66 3.59 5.77
CA ILE A 92 10.00 2.90 4.68
C ILE A 92 8.48 3.01 4.78
N VAL A 93 7.79 3.09 3.65
CA VAL A 93 6.35 2.84 3.57
C VAL A 93 6.13 1.34 3.65
N VAL A 94 5.20 0.89 4.49
CA VAL A 94 4.90 -0.53 4.71
C VAL A 94 4.01 -1.04 3.58
N GLU A 95 4.56 -0.99 2.39
CA GLU A 95 3.98 -1.46 1.13
C GLU A 95 5.08 -2.07 0.26
N GLY A 96 4.69 -2.98 -0.64
CA GLY A 96 5.53 -3.45 -1.74
C GLY A 96 5.68 -2.41 -2.85
N GLN A 97 6.42 -2.76 -3.90
CA GLN A 97 6.70 -1.86 -5.02
C GLN A 97 5.42 -1.42 -5.75
N VAL A 98 5.40 -0.15 -6.17
CA VAL A 98 4.31 0.37 -7.00
C VAL A 98 4.34 -0.31 -8.37
N PRO A 99 3.24 -0.92 -8.82
CA PRO A 99 3.18 -1.54 -10.14
C PRO A 99 3.48 -0.56 -11.26
N ASP A 100 4.22 -1.00 -12.29
CA ASP A 100 4.65 -0.14 -13.40
C ASP A 100 3.49 0.48 -14.17
N TRP A 101 2.39 -0.25 -14.32
CA TRP A 101 1.20 0.27 -15.01
C TRP A 101 0.56 1.48 -14.31
N LYS A 102 0.84 1.70 -13.02
CA LYS A 102 0.41 2.89 -12.28
C LYS A 102 1.34 4.07 -12.53
N LYS A 103 2.63 3.82 -12.70
CA LYS A 103 3.65 4.86 -12.84
C LYS A 103 3.53 5.61 -14.18
N PHE A 104 3.05 4.93 -15.22
CA PHE A 104 3.00 5.45 -16.58
C PHE A 104 1.59 5.42 -17.16
N GLY A 105 1.22 6.45 -17.89
CA GLY A 105 -0.03 6.49 -18.67
C GLY A 105 -1.29 6.86 -17.89
N GLN A 106 -1.18 7.21 -16.61
CA GLN A 106 -2.33 7.71 -15.85
C GLN A 106 -2.37 9.25 -15.87
N PRO A 107 -3.46 9.87 -16.35
CA PRO A 107 -3.57 11.34 -16.40
C PRO A 107 -3.43 12.02 -15.05
N GLN A 108 -3.64 11.28 -13.95
CA GLN A 108 -3.56 11.79 -12.59
C GLN A 108 -2.16 11.71 -11.99
N SER A 109 -1.28 10.87 -12.50
CA SER A 109 0.10 10.76 -12.04
C SER A 109 0.92 12.06 -12.22
N THR A 110 0.49 12.91 -13.16
CA THR A 110 1.14 14.19 -13.46
C THR A 110 0.56 15.37 -12.67
N LYS A 111 -0.51 15.17 -11.90
CA LYS A 111 -1.20 16.29 -11.23
C LYS A 111 -0.57 16.72 -9.89
N GLY A 112 0.57 16.16 -9.49
CA GLY A 112 1.30 16.61 -8.30
C GLY A 112 0.53 16.51 -6.97
N TYR A 113 -0.56 15.78 -6.94
CA TYR A 113 -1.29 15.51 -5.71
C TYR A 113 -0.55 14.40 -4.96
N GLY A 114 0.44 14.80 -4.16
CA GLY A 114 1.31 14.02 -3.33
C GLY A 114 0.83 12.62 -2.98
N GLY A 115 1.24 11.66 -3.79
CA GLY A 115 1.07 10.24 -3.50
C GLY A 115 2.35 9.68 -2.89
N THR A 116 2.24 8.49 -2.33
CA THR A 116 3.36 7.79 -1.69
C THR A 116 4.33 7.14 -2.69
N TRP A 117 4.08 7.22 -4.00
CA TRP A 117 4.74 6.39 -5.02
C TRP A 117 6.26 6.58 -5.11
N GLY A 118 6.75 7.78 -4.81
CA GLY A 118 8.18 8.10 -4.81
C GLY A 118 8.92 7.75 -3.51
N LEU A 119 8.21 7.25 -2.50
CA LEU A 119 8.81 6.91 -1.21
C LEU A 119 9.41 5.51 -1.21
N PRO A 120 10.41 5.24 -0.34
CA PRO A 120 10.99 3.90 -0.18
C PRO A 120 9.93 2.86 0.20
N ARG A 121 10.02 1.66 -0.41
CA ARG A 121 9.12 0.53 -0.19
C ARG A 121 9.89 -0.77 -0.11
N PHE A 122 9.27 -1.79 0.48
CA PHE A 122 9.83 -3.13 0.51
C PHE A 122 10.09 -3.66 -0.91
N LYS A 123 11.22 -4.33 -1.11
CA LYS A 123 11.61 -4.90 -2.40
C LYS A 123 10.73 -6.06 -2.79
N ASP A 124 10.48 -6.94 -1.84
CA ASP A 124 9.69 -8.16 -2.04
C ASP A 124 8.35 -8.07 -1.32
N CYS A 125 7.29 -8.50 -1.98
CA CYS A 125 5.95 -8.57 -1.44
C CYS A 125 5.22 -9.76 -2.03
N ASP A 126 4.77 -10.68 -1.16
CA ASP A 126 3.91 -11.80 -1.51
C ASP A 126 2.49 -11.53 -1.01
N PHE A 127 1.50 -11.99 -1.77
CA PHE A 127 0.09 -11.85 -1.41
C PHE A 127 -0.60 -13.23 -1.38
N GLU A 128 -1.21 -13.57 -0.25
CA GLU A 128 -1.95 -14.82 -0.05
C GLU A 128 -3.40 -14.50 0.30
N VAL A 129 -4.35 -15.17 -0.35
CA VAL A 129 -5.78 -14.98 -0.13
C VAL A 129 -6.39 -16.25 0.46
N LYS A 130 -7.10 -16.08 1.58
CA LYS A 130 -8.01 -17.08 2.17
C LYS A 130 -9.23 -16.34 2.71
N PHE A 131 -10.18 -16.02 1.83
CA PHE A 131 -11.34 -15.23 2.20
C PHE A 131 -11.98 -15.74 3.52
N PRO A 132 -12.32 -14.85 4.48
CA PRO A 132 -12.33 -13.37 4.42
C PRO A 132 -10.99 -12.70 4.76
N PHE A 133 -9.89 -13.41 4.71
CA PHE A 133 -8.56 -12.92 5.06
C PHE A 133 -7.68 -12.77 3.82
N ALA A 134 -6.83 -11.76 3.83
CA ALA A 134 -5.64 -11.70 2.99
C ALA A 134 -4.40 -11.44 3.85
N LYS A 135 -3.27 -11.93 3.41
CA LYS A 135 -2.00 -11.83 4.10
C LYS A 135 -0.90 -11.43 3.13
N LEU A 136 -0.23 -10.35 3.45
CA LEU A 136 0.93 -9.87 2.72
C LEU A 136 2.18 -10.13 3.56
N ARG A 137 3.25 -10.57 2.90
CA ARG A 137 4.57 -10.68 3.51
C ARG A 137 5.51 -9.80 2.72
N MET A 138 6.08 -8.82 3.41
CA MET A 138 7.01 -7.85 2.84
C MET A 138 8.38 -8.09 3.43
N SER A 139 9.40 -8.09 2.61
CA SER A 139 10.79 -8.27 3.04
C SER A 139 11.76 -7.36 2.29
N ASP A 140 12.84 -7.00 2.98
CA ASP A 140 13.94 -6.25 2.41
C ASP A 140 15.23 -6.63 3.15
N ASP A 141 16.23 -7.10 2.41
CA ASP A 141 17.49 -7.56 2.99
C ASP A 141 18.39 -6.41 3.45
N GLU A 142 18.24 -5.23 2.86
CA GLU A 142 18.99 -4.04 3.28
C GLU A 142 18.41 -3.48 4.59
N LEU A 143 17.09 -3.41 4.68
CA LEU A 143 16.41 -2.97 5.90
C LEU A 143 16.47 -4.00 7.03
N LYS A 144 16.69 -5.28 6.72
CA LYS A 144 16.72 -6.40 7.68
C LYS A 144 15.48 -6.47 8.58
N MET A 145 14.33 -6.18 8.01
CA MET A 145 13.03 -6.23 8.65
C MET A 145 12.04 -6.94 7.73
N ASP A 146 11.35 -7.94 8.25
CA ASP A 146 10.20 -8.52 7.57
C ASP A 146 8.92 -7.99 8.23
N VAL A 147 7.93 -7.66 7.42
CA VAL A 147 6.62 -7.24 7.88
C VAL A 147 5.56 -8.17 7.30
N THR A 148 4.68 -8.64 8.18
CA THR A 148 3.46 -9.32 7.75
C THR A 148 2.27 -8.42 8.03
N MET A 149 1.49 -8.10 7.00
CA MET A 149 0.20 -7.46 7.12
C MET A 149 -0.88 -8.49 6.87
N LYS A 150 -1.79 -8.68 7.83
CA LYS A 150 -3.00 -9.48 7.68
C LYS A 150 -4.18 -8.52 7.67
N VAL A 151 -5.05 -8.69 6.69
CA VAL A 151 -6.26 -7.87 6.55
C VAL A 151 -7.49 -8.77 6.52
N TRP A 152 -8.58 -8.28 7.10
CA TRP A 152 -9.81 -9.05 7.20
C TRP A 152 -11.03 -8.17 7.39
N ASN A 153 -12.19 -8.71 7.09
CA ASN A 153 -13.49 -8.16 7.42
C ASN A 153 -14.32 -9.19 8.21
N PRO A 154 -15.30 -8.74 9.00
CA PRO A 154 -16.17 -9.65 9.77
C PRO A 154 -17.16 -10.33 8.82
N PHE A 155 -16.75 -11.45 8.21
CA PHE A 155 -17.63 -12.27 7.38
C PHE A 155 -18.02 -13.54 8.15
N ILE A 156 -19.29 -13.68 8.48
CA ILE A 156 -19.85 -14.83 9.15
C ILE A 156 -20.95 -15.42 8.24
N PRO A 157 -20.74 -16.60 7.66
CA PRO A 157 -21.76 -17.24 6.83
C PRO A 157 -23.13 -17.30 7.53
N THR A 158 -24.19 -16.89 6.84
CA THR A 158 -25.59 -16.85 7.31
C THR A 158 -25.91 -15.78 8.36
N ASP A 159 -24.97 -14.88 8.68
CA ASP A 159 -25.17 -13.76 9.58
C ASP A 159 -24.93 -12.43 8.82
N GLU A 160 -25.99 -11.91 8.23
CA GLU A 160 -25.94 -10.66 7.43
C GLU A 160 -25.66 -9.43 8.27
N ASN A 161 -26.09 -9.42 9.53
CA ASN A 161 -25.90 -8.26 10.41
C ASN A 161 -24.42 -8.05 10.75
N ASN A 162 -23.74 -9.11 11.20
CA ASN A 162 -22.32 -9.02 11.51
C ASN A 162 -21.46 -8.91 10.25
N SER A 163 -21.83 -9.62 9.18
CA SER A 163 -21.12 -9.53 7.89
C SER A 163 -21.29 -8.18 7.21
N GLY A 164 -22.36 -7.45 7.52
CA GLY A 164 -22.64 -6.09 7.02
C GLY A 164 -21.95 -4.96 7.78
N LEU A 165 -21.22 -5.23 8.86
CA LEU A 165 -20.48 -4.18 9.58
C LEU A 165 -19.43 -3.53 8.69
N PRO A 166 -19.47 -2.19 8.50
CA PRO A 166 -18.53 -1.48 7.62
C PRO A 166 -17.17 -1.27 8.30
N VAL A 167 -16.50 -2.37 8.62
CA VAL A 167 -15.20 -2.37 9.31
C VAL A 167 -14.18 -3.22 8.56
N ALA A 168 -12.91 -2.89 8.76
CA ALA A 168 -11.77 -3.64 8.26
C ALA A 168 -10.73 -3.74 9.37
N GLY A 169 -10.16 -4.92 9.58
CA GLY A 169 -9.05 -5.14 10.50
C GLY A 169 -7.73 -5.23 9.75
N PHE A 170 -6.71 -4.56 10.29
CA PHE A 170 -5.33 -4.60 9.81
C PHE A 170 -4.43 -5.01 10.98
N GLU A 171 -3.75 -6.12 10.84
CA GLU A 171 -2.80 -6.62 11.82
C GLU A 171 -1.40 -6.56 11.23
N TYR A 172 -0.47 -5.88 11.90
CA TYR A 172 0.92 -5.79 11.48
C TYR A 172 1.81 -6.57 12.44
N THR A 173 2.65 -7.44 11.90
CA THR A 173 3.66 -8.19 12.65
C THR A 173 5.04 -7.85 12.09
N PHE A 174 5.94 -7.41 12.95
CA PHE A 174 7.29 -7.02 12.61
C PHE A 174 8.28 -8.08 13.08
N LYS A 175 9.16 -8.52 12.18
CA LYS A 175 10.24 -9.46 12.51
C LYS A 175 11.58 -8.80 12.29
N ASN A 176 12.26 -8.49 13.36
CA ASN A 176 13.61 -7.97 13.36
C ASN A 176 14.60 -9.07 12.93
N LYS A 177 15.38 -8.83 11.87
CA LYS A 177 16.48 -9.70 11.41
C LYS A 177 17.87 -9.21 11.82
N TYR A 178 17.97 -8.11 12.59
CA TYR A 178 19.23 -7.70 13.20
C TYR A 178 19.59 -8.63 14.35
N ALA A 179 20.91 -8.76 14.63
CA ALA A 179 21.39 -9.52 15.78
C ALA A 179 21.17 -8.81 17.14
N LYS A 180 20.63 -7.60 17.12
CA LYS A 180 20.35 -6.77 18.29
C LYS A 180 18.93 -6.22 18.24
N GLU A 181 18.44 -5.75 19.36
CA GLU A 181 17.19 -4.98 19.41
C GLU A 181 17.32 -3.68 18.62
N VAL A 182 16.24 -3.31 17.95
CA VAL A 182 16.09 -2.06 17.19
C VAL A 182 14.80 -1.39 17.65
N GLU A 183 14.93 -0.15 18.11
CA GLU A 183 13.77 0.70 18.40
C GLU A 183 13.11 1.11 17.08
N ALA A 184 11.81 0.92 16.99
CA ALA A 184 11.04 1.22 15.80
C ALA A 184 9.81 2.07 16.11
N ILE A 185 9.45 2.95 15.20
CA ILE A 185 8.20 3.71 15.25
C ILE A 185 7.36 3.30 14.05
N PHE A 186 6.19 2.76 14.32
CA PHE A 186 5.17 2.49 13.34
C PHE A 186 4.17 3.64 13.32
N SER A 187 3.74 4.07 12.14
CA SER A 187 2.73 5.10 11.98
C SER A 187 1.71 4.69 10.94
N TYR A 188 0.45 5.07 11.15
CA TYR A 188 -0.61 4.95 10.14
C TYR A 188 -1.12 6.34 9.80
N ASN A 189 -1.03 6.72 8.54
CA ASN A 189 -1.20 8.08 8.07
C ASN A 189 -2.37 8.16 7.08
N SER A 190 -3.23 9.19 7.21
CA SER A 190 -4.33 9.40 6.26
C SER A 190 -4.59 10.89 6.04
N LYS A 191 -4.84 11.28 4.79
CA LYS A 191 -5.53 12.54 4.50
C LYS A 191 -7.02 12.38 4.75
N ASN A 192 -7.73 13.49 4.96
CA ASN A 192 -9.19 13.46 4.95
C ASN A 192 -9.69 13.26 3.51
N PHE A 193 -9.78 11.99 3.08
CA PHE A 193 -10.21 11.64 1.72
C PHE A 193 -11.74 11.74 1.52
N VAL A 194 -12.51 11.94 2.60
CA VAL A 194 -13.96 12.18 2.48
C VAL A 194 -14.28 13.65 2.20
N ASP A 195 -13.31 14.56 2.31
CA ASP A 195 -13.47 15.98 2.03
C ASP A 195 -13.84 16.24 0.56
N ILE A 196 -14.96 16.90 0.35
CA ILE A 196 -15.44 17.35 -0.97
C ILE A 196 -15.14 18.82 -1.25
N ARG A 197 -14.32 19.46 -0.41
CA ARG A 197 -13.86 20.86 -0.53
C ARG A 197 -14.99 21.89 -0.53
N ASN A 198 -16.06 21.63 0.21
CA ASN A 198 -17.18 22.57 0.43
C ASN A 198 -17.16 23.26 1.80
N GLY A 199 -16.07 23.09 2.58
CA GLY A 199 -15.93 23.66 3.92
C GLY A 199 -16.57 22.84 5.05
N GLY A 200 -17.15 21.65 4.75
CA GLY A 200 -17.78 20.78 5.74
C GLY A 200 -16.87 19.69 6.30
N ALA A 201 -15.58 19.67 5.92
CA ALA A 201 -14.62 18.69 6.37
C ALA A 201 -14.11 18.98 7.78
N SER A 202 -13.90 17.93 8.56
CA SER A 202 -13.31 18.02 9.91
C SER A 202 -12.58 16.75 10.29
N ILE A 203 -11.71 16.87 11.31
CA ILE A 203 -11.06 15.73 11.97
C ILE A 203 -11.39 15.87 13.45
N ARG A 204 -11.79 14.79 14.09
CA ARG A 204 -12.10 14.77 15.52
C ARG A 204 -11.40 13.59 16.20
N PRO A 205 -10.93 13.80 17.44
CA PRO A 205 -10.26 12.76 18.20
C PRO A 205 -11.25 11.67 18.67
N ILE A 206 -10.73 10.46 18.77
CA ILE A 206 -11.29 9.35 19.55
C ILE A 206 -10.16 8.69 20.32
N GLU A 207 -10.45 7.76 21.19
CA GLU A 207 -9.46 6.99 21.92
C GLU A 207 -8.56 6.23 20.92
N ASN A 208 -7.25 6.42 21.05
CA ASN A 208 -6.21 5.83 20.19
C ASN A 208 -6.43 5.98 18.68
N GLY A 209 -7.07 7.09 18.26
CA GLY A 209 -7.37 7.30 16.86
C GLY A 209 -8.07 8.61 16.55
N PHE A 210 -8.64 8.66 15.37
CA PHE A 210 -9.35 9.84 14.88
C PHE A 210 -10.45 9.47 13.89
N ILE A 211 -11.40 10.40 13.73
CA ILE A 211 -12.44 10.31 12.72
C ILE A 211 -12.25 11.46 11.74
N ILE A 212 -12.12 11.13 10.46
CA ILE A 212 -12.21 12.07 9.36
C ILE A 212 -13.68 12.17 8.93
N SER A 213 -14.16 13.39 8.73
CA SER A 213 -15.57 13.65 8.51
C SER A 213 -15.80 14.66 7.40
N GLN A 214 -16.95 14.54 6.77
CA GLN A 214 -17.53 15.51 5.86
C GLN A 214 -18.99 15.69 6.21
N LYS A 215 -19.44 16.93 6.41
CA LYS A 215 -20.86 17.24 6.61
C LYS A 215 -21.60 17.29 5.28
N GLY A 216 -22.78 16.72 5.25
CA GLY A 216 -23.75 16.97 4.19
C GLY A 216 -24.35 18.38 4.29
N THR A 217 -25.03 18.81 3.24
CA THR A 217 -25.85 20.03 3.23
C THR A 217 -27.32 19.68 3.14
N GLU A 218 -28.21 20.63 3.37
CA GLU A 218 -29.66 20.42 3.20
C GLU A 218 -30.01 19.97 1.79
N THR A 219 -29.31 20.49 0.77
CA THR A 219 -29.53 20.14 -0.64
C THR A 219 -28.77 18.89 -1.09
N GLN A 220 -27.73 18.50 -0.36
CA GLN A 220 -26.87 17.37 -0.71
C GLN A 220 -26.50 16.57 0.55
N PRO A 221 -27.47 15.96 1.24
CA PRO A 221 -27.24 15.20 2.46
C PRO A 221 -26.37 13.96 2.24
N PHE A 222 -26.36 13.42 1.02
CA PHE A 222 -25.54 12.26 0.62
C PHE A 222 -24.03 12.52 0.60
N HIS A 223 -23.59 13.76 0.74
CA HIS A 223 -22.18 14.09 0.92
C HIS A 223 -21.64 13.80 2.32
N GLN A 224 -22.53 13.57 3.28
CA GLN A 224 -22.10 13.20 4.61
C GLN A 224 -21.34 11.89 4.59
N ALA A 225 -20.19 11.86 5.28
CA ALA A 225 -19.39 10.67 5.49
C ALA A 225 -18.53 10.83 6.73
N ASP A 226 -18.36 9.71 7.44
CA ASP A 226 -17.43 9.57 8.56
C ASP A 226 -16.59 8.32 8.31
N PHE A 227 -15.30 8.41 8.62
CA PHE A 227 -14.40 7.27 8.56
C PHE A 227 -13.46 7.31 9.76
N ALA A 228 -13.48 6.27 10.57
CA ALA A 228 -12.66 6.15 11.76
C ALA A 228 -11.41 5.31 11.48
N ILE A 229 -10.27 5.75 12.01
CA ILE A 229 -9.02 5.00 12.06
C ILE A 229 -8.57 4.99 13.51
N PHE A 230 -8.40 3.82 14.09
CA PHE A 230 -7.99 3.64 15.48
C PHE A 230 -7.25 2.31 15.66
N THR A 231 -6.57 2.18 16.78
CA THR A 231 -5.82 0.98 17.16
C THR A 231 -6.16 0.57 18.59
N ASP A 232 -5.88 -0.67 18.92
CA ASP A 232 -5.94 -1.22 20.28
C ASP A 232 -4.65 -0.97 21.09
N GLU A 233 -3.63 -0.36 20.46
CA GLU A 233 -2.38 -0.01 21.14
C GLU A 233 -2.56 1.22 22.06
N PRO A 234 -2.44 1.05 23.41
CA PRO A 234 -2.81 2.11 24.36
C PRO A 234 -1.85 3.29 24.38
N GLU A 235 -0.59 3.12 23.93
CA GLU A 235 0.43 4.18 23.93
C GLU A 235 0.45 4.98 22.62
N THR A 236 -0.60 4.85 21.82
CA THR A 236 -0.69 5.53 20.52
C THR A 236 -0.76 7.04 20.67
N LYS A 237 0.11 7.74 19.94
CA LYS A 237 0.08 9.19 19.81
C LYS A 237 -0.65 9.57 18.51
N VAL A 238 -1.54 10.54 18.57
CA VAL A 238 -2.34 10.96 17.41
C VAL A 238 -2.03 12.40 17.04
N ASN A 239 -1.50 12.60 15.84
CA ASN A 239 -1.32 13.93 15.26
C ASN A 239 -2.42 14.21 14.23
N TYR A 240 -3.25 15.20 14.49
CA TYR A 240 -4.39 15.56 13.64
C TYR A 240 -4.05 16.48 12.48
N CYS A 241 -2.80 16.86 12.31
CA CYS A 241 -2.40 17.79 11.26
C CYS A 241 -0.94 17.61 10.86
N TRP A 242 -0.71 17.17 9.63
CA TRP A 242 0.66 17.04 9.11
C TRP A 242 1.38 18.38 8.98
N PHE A 243 0.67 19.43 8.63
CA PHE A 243 1.22 20.76 8.50
C PHE A 243 0.16 21.85 8.66
N ARG A 244 0.49 22.90 9.41
CA ARG A 244 -0.32 24.10 9.56
C ARG A 244 0.39 25.27 8.93
N GLY A 245 -0.01 25.63 7.72
CA GLY A 245 0.60 26.73 6.98
C GLY A 245 -0.05 26.95 5.64
N TRP A 246 0.46 27.94 4.91
CA TRP A 246 -0.06 28.32 3.62
C TRP A 246 0.93 27.90 2.52
N SER A 247 0.43 27.27 1.46
CA SER A 247 1.17 26.97 0.23
C SER A 247 2.34 25.97 0.36
N PHE A 248 2.26 25.00 1.29
CA PHE A 248 3.27 23.96 1.47
C PHE A 248 2.74 22.58 1.14
N ASP A 249 3.62 21.66 0.73
CA ASP A 249 3.33 20.26 0.59
C ASP A 249 3.29 19.59 1.97
N SER A 250 2.09 19.43 2.50
CA SER A 250 1.84 18.79 3.80
C SER A 250 2.33 17.33 3.84
N PHE A 251 2.36 16.67 2.68
CA PHE A 251 2.80 15.30 2.59
C PHE A 251 4.33 15.17 2.78
N THR A 252 5.11 16.07 2.16
CA THR A 252 6.55 16.14 2.41
C THR A 252 6.85 16.39 3.88
N MET A 253 6.07 17.25 4.54
CA MET A 253 6.25 17.50 5.99
C MET A 253 5.96 16.25 6.83
N CYS A 254 4.87 15.54 6.53
CA CYS A 254 4.54 14.26 7.18
C CYS A 254 5.68 13.24 7.00
N TRP A 255 6.17 13.09 5.78
CA TRP A 255 7.27 12.17 5.50
C TRP A 255 8.56 12.54 6.24
N ASN A 256 8.94 13.80 6.24
CA ASN A 256 10.14 14.27 6.93
C ASN A 256 10.07 14.01 8.44
N GLU A 257 8.92 14.21 9.07
CA GLU A 257 8.72 13.93 10.48
C GLU A 257 8.78 12.43 10.76
N MET A 258 8.05 11.65 10.00
CA MET A 258 8.03 10.20 10.12
C MET A 258 9.43 9.60 9.91
N SER A 259 10.14 10.03 8.86
CA SER A 259 11.47 9.52 8.52
C SER A 259 12.59 9.99 9.46
N SER A 260 12.31 10.93 10.32
CA SER A 260 13.20 11.42 11.38
C SER A 260 12.82 10.89 12.76
N GLY A 261 11.79 10.07 12.86
CA GLY A 261 11.29 9.54 14.13
C GLY A 261 10.66 10.60 15.04
N VAL A 262 10.15 11.69 14.46
CA VAL A 262 9.49 12.75 15.23
C VAL A 262 8.04 12.35 15.48
N ILE A 263 7.69 12.21 16.77
CA ILE A 263 6.32 11.97 17.22
C ILE A 263 5.75 13.30 17.72
N LYS A 264 4.67 13.77 17.08
CA LYS A 264 3.92 14.95 17.51
C LYS A 264 2.52 14.53 17.98
N GLU A 265 1.97 15.32 18.90
CA GLU A 265 0.60 15.21 19.40
C GLU A 265 -0.27 16.36 18.87
#